data_2962eebe176d0d44e725ac3156879cd8
#
_entry.id   2962eebe176d0d44e725ac3156879cd8
#
_cell.length_a   1.000
_cell.length_b   1.000
_cell.length_c   1.000
_cell.angle_alpha   90.00
_cell.angle_beta   90.00
_cell.angle_gamma   90.00
#
_symmetry.space_group_name_H-M   'P 1'
#
loop_
_entity.id
_entity.type
_entity.pdbx_description
1 polymer ?
#
loop_
_entity_poly.entity_id
_entity_poly.type
_entity_poly.pdbx_seq_one_letter_code
_entity_poly.pdbx_strand_id
1 'polypeptide(L)'
;MIVAAPSPWSFEWEPLFVALALLAGYAYVRAARTHHPSRTRIAVFTVGLLLVIAALCSPIETIARHYLVLFHLLGNVMIADWAPPLLILGLTRSMRAELPRLWRPWLALPVWLAVWYLVHLPAFYDYALRHVWLLNVEHLLLIGAGLVFWWPVFGGGLATTGALAYLGVAFVASSFLGLAFIFSSSPFYDFYAHAPRLWGLSAAKDQSLGGILMNAEQTAVFLAALAYFLIRLLNEEEIDARARERAEGGTW
;
A
#
# COMPACT_ATOMS: atom_id res chain seq x y z
N MET A 1 -1.99 36.63 8.09
CA MET A 1 -0.82 36.18 8.86
C MET A 1 -0.29 34.94 8.13
N ILE A 2 0.89 35.02 7.53
CA ILE A 2 1.55 33.83 6.95
C ILE A 2 2.07 33.05 8.17
N VAL A 3 1.38 31.95 8.51
CA VAL A 3 1.90 31.02 9.51
C VAL A 3 3.16 30.41 8.92
N ALA A 4 4.30 30.57 9.57
CA ALA A 4 5.54 29.95 9.12
C ALA A 4 5.36 28.42 9.09
N ALA A 5 5.87 27.77 8.06
CA ALA A 5 5.83 26.31 7.99
C ALA A 5 6.56 25.70 9.21
N PRO A 6 6.06 24.60 9.80
CA PRO A 6 6.70 23.97 10.96
C PRO A 6 8.09 23.44 10.61
N SER A 7 8.92 23.16 11.62
CA SER A 7 10.22 22.52 11.34
C SER A 7 10.04 21.21 10.59
N PRO A 8 10.84 20.90 9.53
CA PRO A 8 10.72 19.65 8.78
C PRO A 8 10.88 18.38 9.64
N TRP A 9 11.55 18.52 10.78
CA TRP A 9 11.81 17.43 11.73
C TRP A 9 10.78 17.35 12.86
N SER A 10 9.75 18.22 12.87
CA SER A 10 8.64 18.11 13.82
C SER A 10 7.79 16.89 13.50
N PHE A 11 7.06 16.43 14.51
CA PHE A 11 6.11 15.34 14.37
C PHE A 11 4.72 15.90 14.16
N GLU A 12 4.06 15.50 13.09
CA GLU A 12 2.62 15.66 12.98
C GLU A 12 1.93 14.58 13.81
N TRP A 13 0.85 14.95 14.47
CA TRP A 13 0.05 14.01 15.23
C TRP A 13 -1.31 13.89 14.57
N GLU A 14 -1.60 12.71 14.04
CA GLU A 14 -2.90 12.39 13.47
C GLU A 14 -3.67 11.45 14.44
N PRO A 15 -4.46 12.00 15.38
CA PRO A 15 -5.11 11.21 16.43
C PRO A 15 -6.00 10.10 15.91
N LEU A 16 -6.63 10.31 14.75
CA LEU A 16 -7.47 9.31 14.08
C LEU A 16 -6.68 8.04 13.78
N PHE A 17 -5.50 8.17 13.16
CA PHE A 17 -4.71 7.00 12.75
C PHE A 17 -4.03 6.34 13.94
N VAL A 18 -3.65 7.08 14.95
CA VAL A 18 -3.18 6.53 16.23
C VAL A 18 -4.28 5.68 16.87
N ALA A 19 -5.51 6.21 16.95
CA ALA A 19 -6.65 5.48 17.50
C ALA A 19 -6.98 4.22 16.70
N LEU A 20 -6.98 4.31 15.37
CA LEU A 20 -7.23 3.15 14.49
C LEU A 20 -6.13 2.08 14.63
N ALA A 21 -4.86 2.47 14.71
CA ALA A 21 -3.75 1.55 14.92
C ALA A 21 -3.83 0.85 16.28
N LEU A 22 -4.17 1.59 17.34
CA LEU A 22 -4.39 1.02 18.68
C LEU A 22 -5.59 0.06 18.69
N LEU A 23 -6.69 0.42 18.04
CA LEU A 23 -7.87 -0.44 17.91
C LEU A 23 -7.55 -1.72 17.15
N ALA A 24 -6.85 -1.61 16.01
CA ALA A 24 -6.41 -2.76 15.21
C ALA A 24 -5.44 -3.67 16.01
N GLY A 25 -4.49 -3.06 16.72
CA GLY A 25 -3.58 -3.78 17.63
C GLY A 25 -4.29 -4.50 18.75
N TYR A 26 -5.25 -3.83 19.40
CA TYR A 26 -6.09 -4.43 20.43
C TYR A 26 -6.93 -5.61 19.88
N ALA A 27 -7.59 -5.43 18.73
CA ALA A 27 -8.36 -6.49 18.08
C ALA A 27 -7.46 -7.68 17.73
N TYR A 28 -6.25 -7.42 17.21
CA TYR A 28 -5.27 -8.46 16.91
C TYR A 28 -4.83 -9.22 18.16
N VAL A 29 -4.50 -8.53 19.25
CA VAL A 29 -4.13 -9.16 20.53
C VAL A 29 -5.28 -10.02 21.10
N ARG A 30 -6.51 -9.54 20.98
CA ARG A 30 -7.70 -10.31 21.38
C ARG A 30 -7.82 -11.59 20.56
N ALA A 31 -7.74 -11.50 19.23
CA ALA A 31 -7.78 -12.63 18.32
C ALA A 31 -6.59 -13.60 18.54
N ALA A 32 -5.41 -13.08 18.85
CA ALA A 32 -4.20 -13.86 19.08
C ALA A 32 -4.33 -14.82 20.28
N ARG A 33 -5.16 -14.49 21.28
CA ARG A 33 -5.41 -15.35 22.44
C ARG A 33 -6.13 -16.65 22.05
N THR A 34 -6.93 -16.63 20.98
CA THR A 34 -7.69 -17.78 20.49
C THR A 34 -6.97 -18.49 19.35
N HIS A 35 -6.33 -17.73 18.44
CA HIS A 35 -5.77 -18.27 17.20
C HIS A 35 -4.26 -18.55 17.24
N HIS A 36 -3.58 -18.19 18.32
CA HIS A 36 -2.16 -18.47 18.59
C HIS A 36 -1.22 -18.23 17.38
N PRO A 37 -1.12 -17.00 16.82
CA PRO A 37 -0.24 -16.70 15.71
C PRO A 37 1.23 -16.92 16.10
N SER A 38 2.06 -17.32 15.13
CA SER A 38 3.50 -17.44 15.34
C SER A 38 4.14 -16.06 15.64
N ARG A 39 5.30 -16.06 16.28
CA ARG A 39 6.08 -14.84 16.55
C ARG A 39 6.33 -14.03 15.28
N THR A 40 6.62 -14.71 14.16
CA THR A 40 6.80 -14.06 12.86
C THR A 40 5.54 -13.32 12.40
N ARG A 41 4.35 -13.92 12.54
CA ARG A 41 3.09 -13.25 12.18
C ARG A 41 2.81 -12.04 13.05
N ILE A 42 3.09 -12.14 14.35
CA ILE A 42 2.96 -11.01 15.27
C ILE A 42 3.90 -9.88 14.84
N ALA A 43 5.17 -10.19 14.56
CA ALA A 43 6.14 -9.20 14.10
C ALA A 43 5.72 -8.55 12.78
N VAL A 44 5.27 -9.33 11.79
CA VAL A 44 4.81 -8.83 10.49
C VAL A 44 3.60 -7.90 10.64
N PHE A 45 2.60 -8.28 11.46
CA PHE A 45 1.46 -7.42 11.74
C PHE A 45 1.88 -6.11 12.42
N THR A 46 2.76 -6.21 13.42
CA THR A 46 3.27 -5.03 14.15
C THR A 46 4.02 -4.08 13.21
N VAL A 47 4.87 -4.61 12.31
CA VAL A 47 5.55 -3.80 11.30
C VAL A 47 4.55 -3.08 10.40
N GLY A 48 3.47 -3.75 9.97
CA GLY A 48 2.39 -3.11 9.21
C GLY A 48 1.75 -1.94 9.95
N LEU A 49 1.45 -2.08 11.25
CA LEU A 49 0.93 -0.97 12.07
C LEU A 49 1.95 0.17 12.24
N LEU A 50 3.22 -0.19 12.48
CA LEU A 50 4.28 0.81 12.64
C LEU A 50 4.52 1.61 11.35
N LEU A 51 4.36 1.00 10.17
CA LEU A 51 4.44 1.71 8.89
C LEU A 51 3.33 2.76 8.76
N VAL A 52 2.09 2.46 9.15
CA VAL A 52 1.00 3.45 9.16
C VAL A 52 1.34 4.62 10.08
N ILE A 53 1.81 4.33 11.30
CA ILE A 53 2.18 5.38 12.25
C ILE A 53 3.40 6.17 11.75
N ALA A 54 4.40 5.51 11.18
CA ALA A 54 5.58 6.18 10.63
C ALA A 54 5.22 7.09 9.45
N ALA A 55 4.31 6.67 8.58
CA ALA A 55 3.85 7.48 7.46
C ALA A 55 3.10 8.74 7.92
N LEU A 56 2.18 8.60 8.88
CA LEU A 56 1.18 9.62 9.20
C LEU A 56 1.43 10.38 10.53
N CYS A 57 2.38 9.92 11.36
CA CYS A 57 2.65 10.51 12.66
C CYS A 57 4.15 10.76 12.89
N SER A 58 4.89 11.13 11.87
CA SER A 58 6.33 11.36 11.94
C SER A 58 6.75 12.58 11.13
N PRO A 59 8.05 12.93 11.09
CA PRO A 59 8.58 13.95 10.18
C PRO A 59 8.29 13.69 8.69
N ILE A 60 7.99 12.44 8.28
CA ILE A 60 7.54 12.12 6.92
C ILE A 60 6.27 12.92 6.60
N GLU A 61 5.27 12.87 7.48
CA GLU A 61 4.02 13.60 7.31
C GLU A 61 4.21 15.11 7.36
N THR A 62 5.07 15.62 8.25
CA THR A 62 5.38 17.05 8.31
C THR A 62 5.96 17.55 7.01
N ILE A 63 6.94 16.83 6.43
CA ILE A 63 7.54 17.19 5.15
C ILE A 63 6.52 17.04 4.02
N ALA A 64 5.71 15.99 4.04
CA ALA A 64 4.64 15.73 3.10
C ALA A 64 3.63 16.88 3.03
N ARG A 65 3.12 17.30 4.17
CA ARG A 65 2.05 18.31 4.25
C ARG A 65 2.50 19.74 3.98
N HIS A 66 3.78 20.04 4.16
CA HIS A 66 4.22 21.44 4.16
C HIS A 66 5.30 21.75 3.13
N TYR A 67 5.97 20.74 2.55
CA TYR A 67 7.18 20.99 1.79
C TYR A 67 7.27 20.24 0.45
N LEU A 68 7.21 18.90 0.46
CA LEU A 68 7.60 18.07 -0.68
C LEU A 68 6.57 17.01 -1.03
N VAL A 69 6.16 16.97 -2.30
CA VAL A 69 5.29 15.92 -2.83
C VAL A 69 5.96 14.54 -2.78
N LEU A 70 7.28 14.45 -2.93
CA LEU A 70 8.03 13.21 -2.78
C LEU A 70 7.71 12.50 -1.46
N PHE A 71 7.66 13.23 -0.34
CA PHE A 71 7.37 12.66 0.98
C PHE A 71 5.90 12.31 1.14
N HIS A 72 5.00 13.06 0.52
CA HIS A 72 3.58 12.70 0.49
C HIS A 72 3.37 11.39 -0.28
N LEU A 73 3.98 11.26 -1.46
CA LEU A 73 3.93 10.02 -2.24
C LEU A 73 4.60 8.85 -1.51
N LEU A 74 5.68 9.10 -0.75
CA LEU A 74 6.28 8.09 0.15
C LEU A 74 5.28 7.63 1.22
N GLY A 75 4.61 8.56 1.89
CA GLY A 75 3.55 8.24 2.86
C GLY A 75 2.44 7.40 2.23
N ASN A 76 1.98 7.81 1.05
CA ASN A 76 0.91 7.12 0.32
C ASN A 76 1.28 5.67 -0.03
N VAL A 77 2.48 5.39 -0.54
CA VAL A 77 2.92 4.00 -0.81
C VAL A 77 3.11 3.20 0.47
N MET A 78 3.57 3.81 1.56
CA MET A 78 3.69 3.12 2.86
C MET A 78 2.34 2.62 3.36
N ILE A 79 1.28 3.42 3.23
CA ILE A 79 -0.06 3.08 3.74
C ILE A 79 -0.91 2.28 2.75
N ALA A 80 -0.66 2.38 1.43
CA ALA A 80 -1.42 1.67 0.39
C ALA A 80 -0.78 0.35 -0.03
N ASP A 81 0.55 0.29 -0.13
CA ASP A 81 1.25 -0.85 -0.74
C ASP A 81 2.11 -1.65 0.24
N TRP A 82 2.66 -1.04 1.31
CA TRP A 82 3.51 -1.77 2.26
C TRP A 82 2.74 -2.27 3.49
N ALA A 83 1.98 -1.41 4.15
CA ALA A 83 1.29 -1.78 5.37
C ALA A 83 0.17 -2.82 5.15
N PRO A 84 -0.73 -2.71 4.16
CA PRO A 84 -1.84 -3.63 3.98
C PRO A 84 -1.43 -5.10 3.77
N PRO A 85 -0.48 -5.46 2.89
CA PRO A 85 -0.06 -6.86 2.74
C PRO A 85 0.55 -7.41 4.03
N LEU A 86 1.31 -6.62 4.79
CA LEU A 86 1.89 -7.04 6.07
C LEU A 86 0.80 -7.27 7.12
N LEU A 87 -0.20 -6.40 7.19
CA LEU A 87 -1.35 -6.60 8.09
C LEU A 87 -2.09 -7.91 7.76
N ILE A 88 -2.32 -8.21 6.47
CA ILE A 88 -3.00 -9.44 6.03
C ILE A 88 -2.14 -10.68 6.28
N LEU A 89 -0.83 -10.63 5.96
CA LEU A 89 0.10 -11.73 6.18
C LEU A 89 0.32 -12.05 7.66
N GLY A 90 0.21 -11.05 8.53
CA GLY A 90 0.24 -11.21 9.97
C GLY A 90 -0.93 -12.00 10.53
N LEU A 91 -2.09 -12.04 9.85
CA LEU A 91 -3.26 -12.82 10.28
C LEU A 91 -3.03 -14.32 10.04
N THR A 92 -3.52 -15.17 10.96
CA THR A 92 -3.61 -16.62 10.72
C THR A 92 -4.72 -16.94 9.72
N ARG A 93 -4.73 -18.17 9.19
CA ARG A 93 -5.82 -18.63 8.31
C ARG A 93 -7.17 -18.59 9.02
N SER A 94 -7.21 -18.97 10.30
CA SER A 94 -8.43 -18.94 11.12
C SER A 94 -8.92 -17.52 11.38
N MET A 95 -8.04 -16.57 11.73
CA MET A 95 -8.41 -15.17 11.86
C MET A 95 -9.04 -14.63 10.56
N ARG A 96 -8.43 -14.93 9.41
CA ARG A 96 -8.95 -14.49 8.10
C ARG A 96 -10.31 -15.13 7.78
N ALA A 97 -10.56 -16.36 8.22
CA ALA A 97 -11.83 -17.05 7.98
C ALA A 97 -13.01 -16.42 8.72
N GLU A 98 -12.76 -15.70 9.82
CA GLU A 98 -13.77 -14.98 10.60
C GLU A 98 -14.11 -13.60 10.00
N LEU A 99 -13.27 -13.09 9.11
CA LEU A 99 -13.51 -11.81 8.46
C LEU A 99 -14.48 -11.96 7.28
N PRO A 100 -15.32 -10.96 7.02
CA PRO A 100 -16.28 -11.01 5.91
C PRO A 100 -15.55 -11.24 4.58
N ARG A 101 -16.05 -12.18 3.77
CA ARG A 101 -15.56 -12.41 2.39
C ARG A 101 -16.12 -11.34 1.42
N LEU A 102 -15.94 -10.08 1.76
CA LEU A 102 -16.58 -8.95 1.07
C LEU A 102 -15.97 -8.66 -0.31
N TRP A 103 -14.73 -9.08 -0.55
CA TRP A 103 -13.99 -8.57 -1.69
C TRP A 103 -13.72 -9.65 -2.74
N ARG A 104 -14.46 -9.55 -3.84
CA ARG A 104 -14.21 -10.35 -5.05
C ARG A 104 -13.07 -9.71 -5.85
N PRO A 105 -12.11 -10.49 -6.40
CA PRO A 105 -10.94 -9.95 -7.11
C PRO A 105 -11.32 -8.99 -8.25
N TRP A 106 -12.38 -9.31 -9.01
CA TRP A 106 -12.85 -8.50 -10.12
C TRP A 106 -13.42 -7.13 -9.70
N LEU A 107 -13.76 -6.95 -8.43
CA LEU A 107 -14.20 -5.66 -7.86
C LEU A 107 -13.04 -4.96 -7.16
N ALA A 108 -12.18 -5.72 -6.48
CA ALA A 108 -11.08 -5.18 -5.69
C ALA A 108 -10.08 -4.38 -6.55
N LEU A 109 -9.70 -4.92 -7.70
CA LEU A 109 -8.76 -4.25 -8.61
C LEU A 109 -9.31 -2.92 -9.18
N PRO A 110 -10.51 -2.85 -9.75
CA PRO A 110 -11.07 -1.58 -10.21
C PRO A 110 -11.25 -0.55 -9.09
N VAL A 111 -11.68 -0.97 -7.88
CA VAL A 111 -11.84 -0.08 -6.73
C VAL A 111 -10.50 0.51 -6.32
N TRP A 112 -9.46 -0.33 -6.20
CA TRP A 112 -8.13 0.12 -5.86
C TRP A 112 -7.58 1.09 -6.92
N LEU A 113 -7.68 0.76 -8.21
CA LEU A 113 -7.26 1.65 -9.30
C LEU A 113 -8.04 2.96 -9.29
N ALA A 114 -9.35 2.91 -9.07
CA ALA A 114 -10.18 4.11 -9.00
C ALA A 114 -9.74 5.04 -7.86
N VAL A 115 -9.49 4.50 -6.66
CA VAL A 115 -8.98 5.28 -5.53
C VAL A 115 -7.59 5.82 -5.86
N TRP A 116 -6.69 4.96 -6.37
CA TRP A 116 -5.33 5.33 -6.74
C TRP A 116 -5.28 6.54 -7.67
N TYR A 117 -6.05 6.55 -8.74
CA TYR A 117 -6.09 7.68 -9.67
C TYR A 117 -6.88 8.87 -9.11
N LEU A 118 -8.00 8.64 -8.41
CA LEU A 118 -8.85 9.71 -7.90
C LEU A 118 -8.11 10.62 -6.91
N VAL A 119 -7.42 10.03 -5.94
CA VAL A 119 -6.71 10.80 -4.91
C VAL A 119 -5.54 11.60 -5.48
N HIS A 120 -4.98 11.18 -6.62
CA HIS A 120 -3.89 11.89 -7.29
C HIS A 120 -4.36 12.91 -8.35
N LEU A 121 -5.68 13.10 -8.54
CA LEU A 121 -6.17 14.18 -9.40
C LEU A 121 -5.78 15.55 -8.80
N PRO A 122 -5.18 16.48 -9.60
CA PRO A 122 -4.69 17.75 -9.07
C PRO A 122 -5.72 18.53 -8.26
N ALA A 123 -6.97 18.61 -8.73
CA ALA A 123 -8.04 19.32 -8.02
C ALA A 123 -8.37 18.69 -6.66
N PHE A 124 -8.39 17.36 -6.57
CA PHE A 124 -8.63 16.65 -5.29
C PHE A 124 -7.45 16.83 -4.35
N TYR A 125 -6.25 16.60 -4.84
CA TYR A 125 -5.01 16.63 -4.07
C TYR A 125 -4.72 18.01 -3.47
N ASP A 126 -4.76 19.07 -4.31
CA ASP A 126 -4.57 20.45 -3.85
C ASP A 126 -5.62 20.88 -2.82
N TYR A 127 -6.86 20.40 -2.97
CA TYR A 127 -7.91 20.68 -2.00
C TYR A 127 -7.71 19.91 -0.70
N ALA A 128 -7.30 18.63 -0.77
CA ALA A 128 -7.01 17.80 0.40
C ALA A 128 -5.88 18.40 1.25
N LEU A 129 -4.78 18.83 0.65
CA LEU A 129 -3.66 19.47 1.34
C LEU A 129 -4.03 20.76 2.08
N ARG A 130 -5.09 21.43 1.65
CA ARG A 130 -5.61 22.66 2.29
C ARG A 130 -6.65 22.35 3.37
N HIS A 131 -7.15 21.10 3.48
CA HIS A 131 -8.26 20.71 4.36
C HIS A 131 -7.95 19.39 5.07
N VAL A 132 -7.50 19.44 6.30
CA VAL A 132 -7.08 18.27 7.11
C VAL A 132 -8.10 17.13 7.11
N TRP A 133 -9.40 17.44 7.18
CA TRP A 133 -10.44 16.41 7.16
C TRP A 133 -10.45 15.59 5.85
N LEU A 134 -10.21 16.26 4.70
CA LEU A 134 -10.17 15.57 3.41
C LEU A 134 -8.85 14.82 3.21
N LEU A 135 -7.75 15.34 3.73
CA LEU A 135 -6.47 14.62 3.78
C LEU A 135 -6.60 13.33 4.59
N ASN A 136 -7.30 13.37 5.72
CA ASN A 136 -7.61 12.15 6.48
C ASN A 136 -8.51 11.18 5.71
N VAL A 137 -9.46 11.68 4.92
CA VAL A 137 -10.26 10.83 4.02
C VAL A 137 -9.39 10.20 2.93
N GLU A 138 -8.46 10.94 2.33
CA GLU A 138 -7.49 10.42 1.36
C GLU A 138 -6.70 9.25 1.95
N HIS A 139 -6.09 9.43 3.11
CA HIS A 139 -5.33 8.39 3.79
C HIS A 139 -6.18 7.16 4.13
N LEU A 140 -7.42 7.36 4.61
CA LEU A 140 -8.36 6.26 4.86
C LEU A 140 -8.72 5.49 3.58
N LEU A 141 -8.94 6.21 2.47
CA LEU A 141 -9.21 5.62 1.17
C LEU A 141 -8.02 4.78 0.69
N LEU A 142 -6.78 5.29 0.83
CA LEU A 142 -5.57 4.57 0.44
C LEU A 142 -5.35 3.31 1.28
N ILE A 143 -5.45 3.40 2.61
CA ILE A 143 -5.35 2.22 3.49
C ILE A 143 -6.44 1.20 3.15
N GLY A 144 -7.68 1.67 3.02
CA GLY A 144 -8.83 0.82 2.70
C GLY A 144 -8.68 0.15 1.33
N ALA A 145 -8.33 0.91 0.30
CA ALA A 145 -8.11 0.38 -1.04
C ALA A 145 -6.94 -0.61 -1.09
N GLY A 146 -5.85 -0.35 -0.37
CA GLY A 146 -4.74 -1.28 -0.23
C GLY A 146 -5.16 -2.59 0.44
N LEU A 147 -5.92 -2.54 1.54
CA LEU A 147 -6.46 -3.75 2.18
C LEU A 147 -7.38 -4.53 1.23
N VAL A 148 -8.26 -3.84 0.50
CA VAL A 148 -9.15 -4.43 -0.49
C VAL A 148 -8.37 -5.09 -1.62
N PHE A 149 -7.34 -4.44 -2.14
CA PHE A 149 -6.48 -4.92 -3.23
C PHE A 149 -5.67 -6.16 -2.84
N TRP A 150 -5.00 -6.12 -1.67
CA TRP A 150 -4.11 -7.20 -1.23
C TRP A 150 -4.87 -8.39 -0.62
N TRP A 151 -6.14 -8.21 -0.24
CA TRP A 151 -6.95 -9.29 0.34
C TRP A 151 -7.12 -10.51 -0.59
N PRO A 152 -7.53 -10.39 -1.85
CA PRO A 152 -7.62 -11.53 -2.76
C PRO A 152 -6.29 -12.25 -2.97
N VAL A 153 -5.18 -11.52 -2.90
CA VAL A 153 -3.82 -12.04 -3.13
C VAL A 153 -3.36 -12.89 -1.95
N PHE A 154 -3.39 -12.35 -0.74
CA PHE A 154 -2.84 -13.01 0.46
C PHE A 154 -3.92 -13.57 1.40
N GLY A 155 -5.15 -13.14 1.28
CA GLY A 155 -6.28 -13.61 2.06
C GLY A 155 -6.86 -14.96 1.59
N GLY A 156 -6.54 -15.40 0.36
CA GLY A 156 -6.96 -16.69 -0.19
C GLY A 156 -8.15 -16.61 -1.15
N GLY A 157 -8.32 -15.51 -1.86
CA GLY A 157 -9.40 -15.29 -2.84
C GLY A 157 -9.06 -15.70 -4.28
N LEU A 158 -7.78 -15.95 -4.60
CA LEU A 158 -7.28 -16.24 -5.94
C LEU A 158 -6.52 -17.56 -5.99
N ALA A 159 -6.70 -18.32 -7.09
CA ALA A 159 -5.76 -19.37 -7.48
C ALA A 159 -4.41 -18.75 -7.89
N THR A 160 -3.34 -19.56 -7.90
CA THR A 160 -1.97 -19.08 -8.18
C THR A 160 -1.85 -18.34 -9.52
N THR A 161 -2.41 -18.91 -10.60
CA THR A 161 -2.45 -18.27 -11.92
C THR A 161 -3.28 -16.98 -11.93
N GLY A 162 -4.42 -16.97 -11.21
CA GLY A 162 -5.25 -15.79 -11.06
C GLY A 162 -4.55 -14.65 -10.31
N ALA A 163 -3.74 -14.98 -9.29
CA ALA A 163 -2.93 -14.00 -8.56
C ALA A 163 -1.85 -13.38 -9.46
N LEU A 164 -1.18 -14.17 -10.30
CA LEU A 164 -0.20 -13.68 -11.28
C LEU A 164 -0.84 -12.70 -12.27
N ALA A 165 -2.00 -13.07 -12.85
CA ALA A 165 -2.70 -12.20 -13.79
C ALA A 165 -3.19 -10.90 -13.11
N TYR A 166 -3.76 -11.02 -11.92
CA TYR A 166 -4.25 -9.87 -11.13
C TYR A 166 -3.13 -8.87 -10.81
N LEU A 167 -1.99 -9.37 -10.31
CA LEU A 167 -0.82 -8.56 -10.00
C LEU A 167 -0.19 -7.94 -11.26
N GLY A 168 -0.11 -8.70 -12.36
CA GLY A 168 0.43 -8.21 -13.62
C GLY A 168 -0.40 -7.06 -14.20
N VAL A 169 -1.73 -7.18 -14.21
CA VAL A 169 -2.63 -6.11 -14.65
C VAL A 169 -2.52 -4.89 -13.72
N ALA A 170 -2.50 -5.11 -12.41
CA ALA A 170 -2.36 -4.04 -11.43
C ALA A 170 -1.05 -3.26 -11.63
N PHE A 171 0.06 -3.98 -11.76
CA PHE A 171 1.38 -3.39 -11.96
C PHE A 171 1.45 -2.48 -13.20
N VAL A 172 0.97 -2.98 -14.34
CA VAL A 172 0.96 -2.19 -15.58
C VAL A 172 0.03 -0.99 -15.45
N ALA A 173 -1.20 -1.20 -14.95
CA ALA A 173 -2.19 -0.13 -14.88
C ALA A 173 -1.79 0.99 -13.90
N SER A 174 -1.17 0.68 -12.77
CA SER A 174 -0.76 1.69 -11.78
C SER A 174 0.50 2.47 -12.17
N SER A 175 1.40 1.86 -12.98
CA SER A 175 2.66 2.48 -13.38
C SER A 175 2.50 3.77 -14.19
N PHE A 176 1.39 3.95 -14.92
CA PHE A 176 1.17 5.13 -15.75
C PHE A 176 1.13 6.43 -14.94
N LEU A 177 0.65 6.38 -13.71
CA LEU A 177 0.61 7.57 -12.86
C LEU A 177 2.03 8.05 -12.50
N GLY A 178 2.90 7.15 -12.05
CA GLY A 178 4.28 7.49 -11.74
C GLY A 178 5.04 7.97 -12.99
N LEU A 179 4.80 7.35 -14.16
CA LEU A 179 5.37 7.82 -15.43
C LEU A 179 4.89 9.23 -15.77
N ALA A 180 3.63 9.56 -15.54
CA ALA A 180 3.10 10.91 -15.75
C ALA A 180 3.86 11.95 -14.88
N PHE A 181 4.13 11.63 -13.60
CA PHE A 181 4.93 12.48 -12.73
C PHE A 181 6.38 12.64 -13.18
N ILE A 182 7.00 11.56 -13.68
CA ILE A 182 8.39 11.56 -14.14
C ILE A 182 8.57 12.45 -15.39
N PHE A 183 7.67 12.31 -16.35
CA PHE A 183 7.82 12.94 -17.66
C PHE A 183 7.17 14.32 -17.77
N SER A 184 6.41 14.76 -16.76
CA SER A 184 5.86 16.11 -16.76
C SER A 184 6.96 17.16 -16.57
N SER A 185 6.97 18.16 -17.46
CA SER A 185 7.88 19.31 -17.38
C SER A 185 7.45 20.36 -16.34
N SER A 186 6.20 20.28 -15.86
CA SER A 186 5.61 21.22 -14.90
C SER A 186 5.00 20.47 -13.71
N PRO A 187 4.98 21.09 -12.51
CA PRO A 187 4.30 20.51 -11.35
C PRO A 187 2.80 20.39 -11.61
N PHE A 188 2.20 19.26 -11.23
CA PHE A 188 0.75 19.07 -11.31
C PHE A 188 0.00 19.77 -10.17
N TYR A 189 0.66 19.92 -9.03
CA TYR A 189 0.04 20.40 -7.81
C TYR A 189 0.43 21.85 -7.51
N ASP A 190 -0.56 22.73 -7.54
CA ASP A 190 -0.38 24.15 -7.24
C ASP A 190 0.13 24.38 -5.81
N PHE A 191 -0.34 23.59 -4.88
CA PHE A 191 0.12 23.63 -3.49
C PHE A 191 1.65 23.49 -3.40
N TYR A 192 2.21 22.43 -4.01
CA TYR A 192 3.64 22.20 -3.99
C TYR A 192 4.43 23.12 -4.92
N ALA A 193 3.82 23.71 -5.94
CA ALA A 193 4.46 24.75 -6.73
C ALA A 193 4.86 25.96 -5.87
N HIS A 194 4.10 26.27 -4.83
CA HIS A 194 4.29 27.42 -3.95
C HIS A 194 4.81 27.07 -2.55
N ALA A 195 4.96 25.79 -2.20
CA ALA A 195 5.46 25.35 -0.90
C ALA A 195 6.92 25.78 -0.67
N PRO A 196 7.35 25.98 0.59
CA PRO A 196 8.74 26.21 0.94
C PRO A 196 9.64 25.08 0.43
N ARG A 197 10.82 25.40 -0.04
CA ARG A 197 11.75 24.42 -0.64
C ARG A 197 12.70 23.84 0.38
N LEU A 198 12.85 22.51 0.36
CA LEU A 198 13.88 21.80 1.12
C LEU A 198 14.97 21.30 0.15
N TRP A 199 16.19 21.28 0.64
CA TRP A 199 17.36 20.70 -0.04
C TRP A 199 17.59 21.22 -1.47
N GLY A 200 17.12 22.42 -1.79
CA GLY A 200 17.28 23.03 -3.11
C GLY A 200 16.48 22.37 -4.24
N LEU A 201 15.51 21.50 -3.90
CA LEU A 201 14.66 20.83 -4.88
C LEU A 201 13.66 21.83 -5.49
N SER A 202 13.61 21.93 -6.82
CA SER A 202 12.49 22.60 -7.49
C SER A 202 11.22 21.76 -7.44
N ALA A 203 10.04 22.38 -7.62
CA ALA A 203 8.77 21.66 -7.59
C ALA A 203 8.69 20.54 -8.66
N ALA A 204 9.19 20.80 -9.88
CA ALA A 204 9.23 19.79 -10.93
C ALA A 204 10.19 18.64 -10.60
N LYS A 205 11.35 18.93 -10.00
CA LYS A 205 12.30 17.90 -9.60
C LYS A 205 11.78 17.05 -8.44
N ASP A 206 11.15 17.67 -7.46
CA ASP A 206 10.46 17.00 -6.35
C ASP A 206 9.38 16.04 -6.86
N GLN A 207 8.51 16.49 -7.76
CA GLN A 207 7.48 15.66 -8.39
C GLN A 207 8.09 14.50 -9.19
N SER A 208 9.13 14.76 -10.01
CA SER A 208 9.80 13.71 -10.78
C SER A 208 10.41 12.63 -9.86
N LEU A 209 11.07 13.04 -8.76
CA LEU A 209 11.60 12.11 -7.76
C LEU A 209 10.48 11.31 -7.08
N GLY A 210 9.35 11.94 -6.79
CA GLY A 210 8.16 11.26 -6.26
C GLY A 210 7.62 10.19 -7.22
N GLY A 211 7.54 10.50 -8.52
CA GLY A 211 7.16 9.54 -9.55
C GLY A 211 8.14 8.37 -9.68
N ILE A 212 9.45 8.66 -9.60
CA ILE A 212 10.50 7.62 -9.59
C ILE A 212 10.33 6.72 -8.36
N LEU A 213 10.12 7.31 -7.18
CA LEU A 213 9.88 6.57 -5.94
C LEU A 213 8.69 5.62 -6.09
N MET A 214 7.53 6.13 -6.55
CA MET A 214 6.33 5.32 -6.74
C MET A 214 6.57 4.13 -7.68
N ASN A 215 7.18 4.35 -8.85
CA ASN A 215 7.42 3.28 -9.81
C ASN A 215 8.49 2.29 -9.32
N ALA A 216 9.55 2.74 -8.68
CA ALA A 216 10.59 1.88 -8.14
C ALA A 216 10.06 0.99 -7.01
N GLU A 217 9.29 1.57 -6.11
CA GLU A 217 8.64 0.89 -5.00
C GLU A 217 7.63 -0.15 -5.51
N GLN A 218 6.70 0.26 -6.38
CA GLN A 218 5.74 -0.67 -7.00
C GLN A 218 6.45 -1.81 -7.72
N THR A 219 7.49 -1.51 -8.47
CA THR A 219 8.30 -2.54 -9.14
C THR A 219 8.84 -3.55 -8.12
N ALA A 220 9.41 -3.09 -7.02
CA ALA A 220 9.97 -3.97 -5.99
C ALA A 220 8.90 -4.84 -5.33
N VAL A 221 7.78 -4.24 -4.89
CA VAL A 221 6.70 -4.95 -4.19
C VAL A 221 5.98 -5.93 -5.10
N PHE A 222 5.62 -5.49 -6.32
CA PHE A 222 4.89 -6.35 -7.25
C PHE A 222 5.77 -7.47 -7.82
N LEU A 223 7.05 -7.21 -8.13
CA LEU A 223 7.97 -8.27 -8.55
C LEU A 223 8.22 -9.30 -7.45
N ALA A 224 8.32 -8.87 -6.19
CA ALA A 224 8.44 -9.80 -5.06
C ALA A 224 7.19 -10.70 -4.94
N ALA A 225 6.00 -10.11 -5.06
CA ALA A 225 4.75 -10.86 -5.03
C ALA A 225 4.61 -11.79 -6.25
N LEU A 226 4.92 -11.31 -7.45
CA LEU A 226 4.91 -12.12 -8.68
C LEU A 226 5.90 -13.29 -8.61
N ALA A 227 7.12 -13.05 -8.11
CA ALA A 227 8.12 -14.10 -7.92
C ALA A 227 7.64 -15.17 -6.93
N TYR A 228 7.03 -14.74 -5.81
CA TYR A 228 6.44 -15.67 -4.84
C TYR A 228 5.37 -16.58 -5.50
N PHE A 229 4.44 -16.02 -6.26
CA PHE A 229 3.40 -16.80 -6.92
C PHE A 229 3.92 -17.63 -8.09
N LEU A 230 4.95 -17.17 -8.81
CA LEU A 230 5.60 -17.96 -9.86
C LEU A 230 6.30 -19.20 -9.27
N ILE A 231 7.07 -19.04 -8.21
CA ILE A 231 7.71 -20.19 -7.51
C ILE A 231 6.64 -21.15 -7.01
N ARG A 232 5.56 -20.64 -6.46
CA ARG A 232 4.43 -21.45 -6.01
C ARG A 232 3.79 -22.24 -7.17
N LEU A 233 3.57 -21.60 -8.31
CA LEU A 233 3.02 -22.25 -9.51
C LEU A 233 3.91 -23.40 -9.98
N LEU A 234 5.22 -23.16 -10.09
CA LEU A 234 6.18 -24.21 -10.50
C LEU A 234 6.18 -25.39 -9.53
N ASN A 235 6.08 -25.14 -8.23
CA ASN A 235 5.98 -26.22 -7.23
C ASN A 235 4.64 -26.99 -7.33
N GLU A 236 3.53 -26.32 -7.61
CA GLU A 236 2.22 -26.96 -7.83
C GLU A 236 2.26 -27.87 -9.06
N GLU A 237 2.84 -27.41 -10.17
CA GLU A 237 3.02 -28.20 -11.41
C GLU A 237 3.93 -29.42 -11.21
N GLU A 238 5.02 -29.28 -10.46
CA GLU A 238 5.92 -30.40 -10.17
C GLU A 238 5.23 -31.48 -9.31
N ILE A 239 4.44 -31.09 -8.32
CA ILE A 239 3.67 -32.04 -7.50
C ILE A 239 2.67 -32.79 -8.37
N ASP A 240 1.96 -32.10 -9.25
CA ASP A 240 0.97 -32.70 -10.14
C ASP A 240 1.62 -33.64 -11.17
N ALA A 241 2.77 -33.27 -11.72
CA ALA A 241 3.54 -34.15 -12.63
C ALA A 241 3.97 -35.46 -11.94
N ARG A 242 4.53 -35.35 -10.72
CA ARG A 242 4.93 -36.54 -9.94
C ARG A 242 3.72 -37.41 -9.55
N ALA A 243 2.55 -36.82 -9.31
CA ALA A 243 1.33 -37.56 -9.01
C ALA A 243 0.85 -38.35 -10.26
N ARG A 244 0.91 -37.78 -11.45
CA ARG A 244 0.57 -38.44 -12.71
C ARG A 244 1.52 -39.61 -13.00
N GLU A 245 2.84 -39.40 -12.89
CA GLU A 245 3.85 -40.45 -13.08
C GLU A 245 3.61 -41.65 -12.14
N ARG A 246 3.26 -41.42 -10.88
CA ARG A 246 2.94 -42.48 -9.92
C ARG A 246 1.66 -43.23 -10.28
N ALA A 247 0.65 -42.53 -10.80
CA ALA A 247 -0.60 -43.15 -11.24
C ALA A 247 -0.40 -44.02 -12.46
N GLU A 248 0.43 -43.62 -13.42
CA GLU A 248 0.77 -44.34 -14.64
C GLU A 248 1.74 -45.51 -14.38
N GLY A 249 2.73 -45.32 -13.50
CA GLY A 249 3.73 -46.37 -13.18
C GLY A 249 3.23 -47.46 -12.23
N GLY A 250 2.06 -47.30 -11.59
CA GLY A 250 1.45 -48.30 -10.71
C GLY A 250 0.55 -49.35 -11.41
N THR A 251 0.53 -49.36 -12.74
CA THR A 251 -0.33 -50.28 -13.56
C THR A 251 0.42 -51.50 -14.10
N TRP A 252 1.51 -51.94 -13.43
CA TRP A 252 2.23 -53.19 -13.76
C TRP A 252 2.14 -54.23 -12.66
#